data_fd13b92d3efb1ba3b78d3eb996d80b04
#
_entry.id   fd13b92d3efb1ba3b78d3eb996d80b04
#
_cell.length_a   1.000
_cell.length_b   1.000
_cell.length_c   1.000
_cell.angle_alpha   90.00
_cell.angle_beta   90.00
_cell.angle_gamma   90.00
#
_symmetry.space_group_name_H-M   'P 1'
#
loop_
_entity.id
_entity.type
_entity.pdbx_description
1 polymer ?
#
loop_
_entity_poly.entity_id
_entity_poly.type
_entity_poly.pdbx_seq_one_letter_code
_entity_poly.pdbx_strand_id
1 'polypeptide(L)'
;MDARLDRVMVMRSDARQLTLTDPRLFEMHKIFDGKPDLIIFDPVQSYVGKKLDMNRTDDVRFMMDNLNKLLHATNAAVVLICHTKKAPMGFNGRPCELINGSSDFVNAARSVCFLGRDPARPDVCVVAQEKNSLGLPGASLAFTIGEDGAVHWSDEECELTAAQILTYSDEKRRHAASPSERAQAVMRRMLMENKTMQSSDVLAACEKQGISRATVYRARKGLPIQEERSGREKYWSLSDASQISQTPVQGKAEI
;
A
#
# COMPACT_ATOMS: atom_id res chain seq x y z
N MET A 1 -2.29 -18.90 -21.38
CA MET A 1 -2.03 -17.88 -22.42
C MET A 1 -0.55 -17.58 -22.37
N ASP A 2 0.21 -17.96 -23.40
CA ASP A 2 1.66 -17.77 -23.38
C ASP A 2 1.98 -16.35 -23.81
N ALA A 3 2.46 -15.55 -22.84
CA ALA A 3 2.90 -14.19 -23.12
C ALA A 3 4.16 -14.19 -23.99
N ARG A 4 4.19 -13.36 -25.02
CA ARG A 4 5.37 -13.14 -25.86
C ARG A 4 6.36 -12.23 -25.12
N LEU A 5 7.22 -12.83 -24.31
CA LEU A 5 8.20 -12.11 -23.49
C LEU A 5 9.21 -11.31 -24.32
N ASP A 6 9.44 -11.69 -25.57
CA ASP A 6 10.24 -10.94 -26.56
C ASP A 6 9.65 -9.55 -26.87
N ARG A 7 8.37 -9.33 -26.58
CA ARG A 7 7.67 -8.05 -26.73
C ARG A 7 7.52 -7.26 -25.43
N VAL A 8 8.04 -7.77 -24.32
CA VAL A 8 7.96 -7.10 -23.02
C VAL A 8 9.33 -6.59 -22.64
N MET A 9 9.45 -5.28 -22.42
CA MET A 9 10.65 -4.67 -21.89
C MET A 9 10.39 -4.09 -20.51
N VAL A 10 11.24 -4.46 -19.54
CA VAL A 10 11.22 -3.93 -18.17
C VAL A 10 12.44 -3.03 -17.99
N MET A 11 12.19 -1.77 -17.66
CA MET A 11 13.26 -0.85 -17.30
C MET A 11 13.74 -1.12 -15.88
N ARG A 12 15.02 -1.47 -15.72
CA ARG A 12 15.62 -1.73 -14.40
C ARG A 12 15.92 -0.41 -13.67
N SER A 13 15.77 -0.43 -12.36
CA SER A 13 15.98 0.73 -11.46
C SER A 13 17.45 1.18 -11.33
N ASP A 14 18.40 0.38 -11.79
CA ASP A 14 19.83 0.71 -11.84
C ASP A 14 20.19 1.64 -13.02
N ALA A 15 19.35 1.71 -14.03
CA ALA A 15 19.42 2.80 -15.00
C ALA A 15 19.04 4.11 -14.30
N ARG A 16 19.81 5.20 -14.48
CA ARG A 16 19.57 6.55 -13.93
C ARG A 16 18.08 6.84 -13.88
N GLN A 17 17.57 7.13 -12.67
CA GLN A 17 16.15 7.29 -12.38
C GLN A 17 15.43 8.08 -13.48
N LEU A 18 14.61 7.40 -14.26
CA LEU A 18 13.83 8.00 -15.32
C LEU A 18 12.65 8.75 -14.69
N THR A 19 12.36 9.95 -15.17
CA THR A 19 11.21 10.74 -14.70
C THR A 19 10.24 10.97 -15.83
N LEU A 20 8.98 11.28 -15.51
CA LEU A 20 7.94 11.62 -16.51
C LEU A 20 8.31 12.81 -17.39
N THR A 21 9.28 13.61 -16.98
CA THR A 21 9.77 14.78 -17.73
C THR A 21 11.13 14.55 -18.38
N ASP A 22 11.65 13.33 -18.34
CA ASP A 22 12.95 13.00 -18.90
C ASP A 22 12.88 12.92 -20.43
N PRO A 23 13.73 13.69 -21.16
CA PRO A 23 13.76 13.65 -22.63
C PRO A 23 14.00 12.26 -23.21
N ARG A 24 14.68 11.38 -22.47
CA ARG A 24 14.95 9.99 -22.89
C ARG A 24 13.69 9.17 -23.11
N LEU A 25 12.56 9.54 -22.47
CA LEU A 25 11.27 8.91 -22.73
C LEU A 25 10.87 9.01 -24.21
N PHE A 26 11.17 10.14 -24.87
CA PHE A 26 10.87 10.35 -26.28
C PHE A 26 11.81 9.58 -27.21
N GLU A 27 12.94 9.11 -26.70
CA GLU A 27 13.92 8.32 -27.45
C GLU A 27 13.72 6.81 -27.27
N MET A 28 12.73 6.39 -26.50
CA MET A 28 12.47 4.96 -26.23
C MET A 28 12.28 4.14 -27.51
N HIS A 29 11.72 4.74 -28.57
CA HIS A 29 11.60 4.09 -29.88
C HIS A 29 12.96 3.69 -30.51
N LYS A 30 14.06 4.31 -30.07
CA LYS A 30 15.42 3.94 -30.51
C LYS A 30 15.97 2.73 -29.74
N ILE A 31 15.41 2.45 -28.57
CA ILE A 31 15.80 1.34 -27.70
C ILE A 31 15.00 0.09 -28.05
N PHE A 32 13.78 0.28 -28.54
CA PHE A 32 12.89 -0.77 -28.99
C PHE A 32 13.00 -0.92 -30.52
N ASP A 33 12.98 -2.13 -31.01
CA ASP A 33 12.78 -2.39 -32.42
C ASP A 33 11.32 -2.09 -32.79
N GLY A 34 10.99 -0.79 -32.81
CA GLY A 34 9.67 -0.27 -33.07
C GLY A 34 9.12 0.65 -31.98
N LYS A 35 7.88 1.12 -32.15
CA LYS A 35 7.16 1.94 -31.17
C LYS A 35 6.44 1.04 -30.16
N PRO A 36 6.43 1.39 -28.86
CA PRO A 36 5.64 0.65 -27.89
C PRO A 36 4.14 0.87 -28.15
N ASP A 37 3.33 -0.17 -28.01
CA ASP A 37 1.86 -0.09 -28.03
C ASP A 37 1.30 0.29 -26.64
N LEU A 38 2.02 -0.09 -25.56
CA LEU A 38 1.63 0.16 -24.18
C LEU A 38 2.84 0.54 -23.34
N ILE A 39 2.68 1.58 -22.51
CA ILE A 39 3.67 2.01 -21.52
C ILE A 39 3.02 2.00 -20.14
N ILE A 40 3.65 1.31 -19.18
CA ILE A 40 3.16 1.21 -17.80
C ILE A 40 4.16 1.87 -16.86
N PHE A 41 3.68 2.80 -16.02
CA PHE A 41 4.45 3.39 -14.93
C PHE A 41 3.97 2.80 -13.59
N ASP A 42 4.79 1.96 -12.95
CA ASP A 42 4.46 1.23 -11.72
C ASP A 42 5.53 1.41 -10.64
N PRO A 43 5.23 2.12 -9.57
CA PRO A 43 4.15 3.11 -9.42
C PRO A 43 4.56 4.47 -10.02
N VAL A 44 3.58 5.29 -10.43
CA VAL A 44 3.84 6.61 -11.01
C VAL A 44 4.67 7.52 -10.12
N GLN A 45 4.55 7.37 -8.79
CA GLN A 45 5.32 8.10 -7.79
C GLN A 45 6.84 7.98 -7.96
N SER A 46 7.31 6.83 -8.42
CA SER A 46 8.74 6.58 -8.66
C SER A 46 9.31 7.39 -9.84
N TYR A 47 8.44 7.94 -10.68
CA TYR A 47 8.80 8.65 -11.90
C TYR A 47 8.58 10.16 -11.84
N VAL A 48 8.16 10.70 -10.69
CA VAL A 48 7.92 12.15 -10.52
C VAL A 48 9.23 12.95 -10.51
N GLY A 49 10.29 12.38 -9.91
CA GLY A 49 11.57 13.07 -9.75
C GLY A 49 11.61 14.01 -8.54
N LYS A 50 12.82 14.48 -8.22
CA LYS A 50 13.08 15.24 -6.98
C LYS A 50 12.61 16.70 -7.00
N LYS A 51 12.35 17.26 -8.18
CA LYS A 51 12.04 18.69 -8.36
C LYS A 51 10.55 18.99 -8.45
N LEU A 52 9.70 17.97 -8.59
CA LEU A 52 8.27 18.10 -8.77
C LEU A 52 7.53 17.51 -7.57
N ASP A 53 6.38 18.09 -7.23
CA ASP A 53 5.51 17.62 -6.17
C ASP A 53 4.19 17.12 -6.75
N MET A 54 3.87 15.85 -6.51
CA MET A 54 2.61 15.23 -6.94
C MET A 54 1.35 15.89 -6.38
N ASN A 55 1.47 16.66 -5.30
CA ASN A 55 0.32 17.32 -4.68
C ASN A 55 0.08 18.73 -5.27
N ARG A 56 1.02 19.26 -6.03
CA ARG A 56 0.89 20.56 -6.68
C ARG A 56 0.28 20.41 -8.07
N THR A 57 -0.81 21.08 -8.30
CA THR A 57 -1.57 21.08 -9.56
C THR A 57 -0.69 21.40 -10.76
N ASP A 58 0.13 22.46 -10.67
CA ASP A 58 0.97 22.91 -11.78
C ASP A 58 2.05 21.88 -12.15
N ASP A 59 2.66 21.23 -11.13
CA ASP A 59 3.66 20.21 -11.36
C ASP A 59 3.03 18.96 -12.02
N VAL A 60 1.83 18.58 -11.60
CA VAL A 60 1.12 17.45 -12.20
C VAL A 60 0.68 17.76 -13.62
N ARG A 61 0.19 18.97 -13.90
CA ARG A 61 -0.12 19.40 -15.27
C ARG A 61 1.10 19.35 -16.17
N PHE A 62 2.24 19.85 -15.70
CA PHE A 62 3.49 19.77 -16.45
C PHE A 62 3.90 18.33 -16.76
N MET A 63 3.77 17.39 -15.79
CA MET A 63 4.00 15.98 -16.03
C MET A 63 3.03 15.39 -17.06
N MET A 64 1.73 15.72 -16.95
CA MET A 64 0.72 15.23 -17.88
C MET A 64 0.92 15.76 -19.29
N ASP A 65 1.35 17.01 -19.44
CA ASP A 65 1.66 17.58 -20.76
C ASP A 65 2.84 16.88 -21.43
N ASN A 66 3.88 16.55 -20.66
CA ASN A 66 4.99 15.73 -21.17
C ASN A 66 4.54 14.33 -21.56
N LEU A 67 3.69 13.72 -20.75
CA LEU A 67 3.13 12.41 -21.04
C LEU A 67 2.28 12.43 -22.33
N ASN A 68 1.47 13.46 -22.52
CA ASN A 68 0.69 13.68 -23.75
C ASN A 68 1.60 13.80 -24.98
N LYS A 69 2.73 14.52 -24.87
CA LYS A 69 3.73 14.57 -25.96
C LYS A 69 4.30 13.21 -26.29
N LEU A 70 4.59 12.39 -25.25
CA LEU A 70 5.05 10.99 -25.42
C LEU A 70 3.98 10.16 -26.16
N LEU A 71 2.72 10.26 -25.75
CA LEU A 71 1.59 9.57 -26.39
C LEU A 71 1.48 9.94 -27.88
N HIS A 72 1.56 11.23 -28.21
CA HIS A 72 1.52 11.69 -29.60
C HIS A 72 2.72 11.19 -30.41
N ALA A 73 3.93 11.12 -29.82
CA ALA A 73 5.13 10.66 -30.49
C ALA A 73 5.13 9.14 -30.76
N THR A 74 4.59 8.35 -29.82
CA THR A 74 4.62 6.89 -29.89
C THR A 74 3.32 6.27 -30.40
N ASN A 75 2.19 6.95 -30.25
CA ASN A 75 0.84 6.42 -30.40
C ASN A 75 0.53 5.25 -29.46
N ALA A 76 1.21 5.18 -28.30
CA ALA A 76 1.03 4.16 -27.29
C ALA A 76 -0.15 4.48 -26.36
N ALA A 77 -0.75 3.45 -25.77
CA ALA A 77 -1.55 3.63 -24.57
C ALA A 77 -0.64 3.78 -23.34
N VAL A 78 -1.07 4.56 -22.34
CA VAL A 78 -0.33 4.71 -21.07
C VAL A 78 -1.20 4.29 -19.90
N VAL A 79 -0.64 3.48 -19.01
CA VAL A 79 -1.21 3.10 -17.72
C VAL A 79 -0.34 3.68 -16.60
N LEU A 80 -0.97 4.45 -15.70
CA LEU A 80 -0.34 4.96 -14.49
C LEU A 80 -0.89 4.19 -13.30
N ILE A 81 -0.05 3.42 -12.63
CA ILE A 81 -0.42 2.73 -11.38
C ILE A 81 -0.13 3.68 -10.22
N CYS A 82 -1.18 3.97 -9.44
CA CYS A 82 -1.12 4.91 -8.35
C CYS A 82 -1.69 4.29 -7.07
N HIS A 83 -1.02 4.52 -5.93
CA HIS A 83 -1.55 4.10 -4.65
C HIS A 83 -2.61 5.06 -4.13
N THR A 84 -3.59 4.52 -3.41
CA THR A 84 -4.58 5.34 -2.72
C THR A 84 -4.09 5.79 -1.34
N LYS A 85 -4.55 6.95 -0.90
CA LYS A 85 -4.46 7.40 0.50
C LYS A 85 -5.39 6.51 1.35
N LYS A 86 -5.12 6.45 2.65
CA LYS A 86 -6.07 5.84 3.58
C LYS A 86 -7.32 6.69 3.65
N ALA A 87 -8.48 6.06 3.51
CA ALA A 87 -9.75 6.75 3.72
C ALA A 87 -9.85 7.24 5.18
N PRO A 88 -10.24 8.50 5.43
CA PRO A 88 -10.57 8.95 6.77
C PRO A 88 -11.74 8.16 7.37
N MET A 89 -11.87 8.17 8.69
CA MET A 89 -13.01 7.54 9.35
C MET A 89 -14.32 8.19 8.87
N GLY A 90 -15.28 7.38 8.44
CA GLY A 90 -16.55 7.86 7.90
C GLY A 90 -16.46 8.54 6.54
N PHE A 91 -15.42 8.24 5.76
CA PHE A 91 -15.28 8.76 4.40
C PHE A 91 -16.50 8.37 3.55
N ASN A 92 -17.16 9.38 3.04
CA ASN A 92 -18.33 9.29 2.15
C ASN A 92 -18.11 10.05 0.84
N GLY A 93 -16.87 10.44 0.56
CA GLY A 93 -16.47 11.13 -0.66
C GLY A 93 -16.35 10.17 -1.85
N ARG A 94 -15.94 10.74 -2.97
CA ARG A 94 -15.74 9.96 -4.21
C ARG A 94 -14.43 9.18 -4.14
N PRO A 95 -14.35 7.93 -4.63
CA PRO A 95 -13.14 7.13 -4.67
C PRO A 95 -11.92 7.87 -5.23
N CYS A 96 -12.10 8.67 -6.27
CA CYS A 96 -11.04 9.46 -6.89
C CYS A 96 -10.32 10.44 -5.94
N GLU A 97 -10.95 10.88 -4.85
CA GLU A 97 -10.35 11.76 -3.85
C GLU A 97 -9.29 11.05 -3.00
N LEU A 98 -9.33 9.72 -3.01
CA LEU A 98 -8.35 8.88 -2.31
C LEU A 98 -7.09 8.60 -3.13
N ILE A 99 -7.04 8.99 -4.39
CA ILE A 99 -5.82 8.86 -5.19
C ILE A 99 -4.72 9.73 -4.59
N ASN A 100 -3.52 9.14 -4.44
CA ASN A 100 -2.39 9.87 -3.87
C ASN A 100 -1.85 10.88 -4.89
N GLY A 101 -1.92 12.16 -4.56
CA GLY A 101 -1.50 13.27 -5.40
C GLY A 101 -2.63 14.26 -5.71
N SER A 102 -2.38 15.15 -6.66
CA SER A 102 -3.36 16.12 -7.15
C SER A 102 -4.50 15.45 -7.91
N SER A 103 -5.70 16.01 -7.82
CA SER A 103 -6.86 15.61 -8.63
C SER A 103 -6.61 15.71 -10.15
N ASP A 104 -5.59 16.43 -10.57
CA ASP A 104 -5.25 16.56 -11.98
C ASP A 104 -4.77 15.25 -12.63
N PHE A 105 -4.27 14.26 -11.85
CA PHE A 105 -4.06 12.92 -12.37
C PHE A 105 -5.37 12.28 -12.85
N VAL A 106 -6.42 12.42 -12.03
CA VAL A 106 -7.76 11.93 -12.37
C VAL A 106 -8.35 12.72 -13.54
N ASN A 107 -8.17 14.05 -13.53
CA ASN A 107 -8.73 14.94 -14.56
C ASN A 107 -8.13 14.65 -15.93
N ALA A 108 -6.83 14.41 -16.01
CA ALA A 108 -6.12 14.11 -17.25
C ALA A 108 -6.43 12.69 -17.80
N ALA A 109 -6.68 11.71 -16.92
CA ALA A 109 -6.95 10.35 -17.33
C ALA A 109 -8.30 10.20 -18.05
N ARG A 110 -8.33 9.42 -19.15
CA ARG A 110 -9.57 9.07 -19.86
C ARG A 110 -10.37 8.01 -19.13
N SER A 111 -9.70 7.08 -18.48
CA SER A 111 -10.31 6.03 -17.66
C SER A 111 -9.58 5.95 -16.32
N VAL A 112 -10.33 5.76 -15.22
CA VAL A 112 -9.80 5.54 -13.88
C VAL A 112 -10.48 4.30 -13.33
N CYS A 113 -9.66 3.30 -12.98
CA CYS A 113 -10.11 2.06 -12.38
C CYS A 113 -9.51 1.90 -10.99
N PHE A 114 -10.28 1.35 -10.08
CA PHE A 114 -9.83 0.94 -8.77
C PHE A 114 -9.69 -0.57 -8.70
N LEU A 115 -8.60 -1.03 -8.13
CA LEU A 115 -8.32 -2.44 -7.88
C LEU A 115 -8.39 -2.70 -6.37
N GLY A 116 -9.18 -3.67 -5.97
CA GLY A 116 -9.32 -4.08 -4.57
C GLY A 116 -9.83 -5.48 -4.42
N ARG A 117 -10.20 -5.85 -3.20
CA ARG A 117 -10.75 -7.17 -2.89
C ARG A 117 -12.26 -7.10 -2.75
N ASP A 118 -12.93 -8.18 -3.17
CA ASP A 118 -14.36 -8.36 -2.90
C ASP A 118 -14.58 -8.46 -1.37
N PRO A 119 -15.48 -7.64 -0.80
CA PRO A 119 -15.80 -7.69 0.62
C PRO A 119 -16.29 -9.05 1.11
N ALA A 120 -17.11 -9.72 0.32
CA ALA A 120 -17.70 -11.02 0.66
C ALA A 120 -16.74 -12.20 0.37
N ARG A 121 -15.86 -12.04 -0.63
CA ARG A 121 -14.92 -13.08 -1.12
C ARG A 121 -13.50 -12.55 -1.14
N PRO A 122 -12.75 -12.57 -0.03
CA PRO A 122 -11.42 -11.92 0.08
C PRO A 122 -10.32 -12.47 -0.82
N ASP A 123 -10.49 -13.63 -1.40
CA ASP A 123 -9.65 -14.26 -2.42
C ASP A 123 -9.87 -13.68 -3.82
N VAL A 124 -11.05 -13.08 -4.05
CA VAL A 124 -11.43 -12.46 -5.32
C VAL A 124 -10.94 -11.01 -5.37
N CYS A 125 -10.27 -10.66 -6.44
CA CYS A 125 -9.90 -9.29 -6.78
C CYS A 125 -10.95 -8.69 -7.72
N VAL A 126 -11.18 -7.38 -7.61
CA VAL A 126 -12.15 -6.67 -8.44
C VAL A 126 -11.51 -5.42 -9.02
N VAL A 127 -11.72 -5.21 -10.31
CA VAL A 127 -11.40 -3.96 -11.02
C VAL A 127 -12.70 -3.23 -11.27
N ALA A 128 -12.89 -2.07 -10.64
CA ALA A 128 -14.07 -1.23 -10.80
C ALA A 128 -13.73 0.08 -11.50
N GLN A 129 -14.42 0.41 -12.59
CA GLN A 129 -14.23 1.66 -13.31
C GLN A 129 -14.99 2.79 -12.61
N GLU A 130 -14.28 3.83 -12.18
CA GLU A 130 -14.84 5.01 -11.51
C GLU A 130 -15.03 6.19 -12.48
N LYS A 131 -14.18 6.31 -13.50
CA LYS A 131 -14.25 7.33 -14.52
C LYS A 131 -14.09 6.72 -15.90
N ASN A 132 -14.97 7.13 -16.81
CA ASN A 132 -14.83 6.88 -18.24
C ASN A 132 -15.20 8.16 -19.00
N SER A 133 -14.25 8.79 -19.70
CA SER A 133 -14.49 10.00 -20.48
C SER A 133 -14.92 9.70 -21.92
N LEU A 134 -14.99 8.43 -22.31
CA LEU A 134 -15.30 7.99 -23.68
C LEU A 134 -16.69 7.37 -23.79
N GLY A 135 -17.38 7.13 -22.66
CA GLY A 135 -18.70 6.52 -22.64
C GLY A 135 -19.20 6.29 -21.22
N LEU A 136 -20.21 5.48 -21.06
CA LEU A 136 -20.68 5.04 -19.75
C LEU A 136 -19.61 4.18 -19.05
N PRO A 137 -19.53 4.21 -17.70
CA PRO A 137 -18.68 3.27 -16.97
C PRO A 137 -19.03 1.83 -17.33
N GLY A 138 -18.01 1.01 -17.55
CA GLY A 138 -18.16 -0.42 -17.76
C GLY A 138 -18.54 -1.14 -16.47
N ALA A 139 -19.05 -2.38 -16.59
CA ALA A 139 -19.21 -3.29 -15.47
C ALA A 139 -17.87 -3.57 -14.80
N SER A 140 -17.89 -3.83 -13.50
CA SER A 140 -16.70 -4.26 -12.77
C SER A 140 -16.30 -5.68 -13.19
N LEU A 141 -15.01 -5.95 -13.17
CA LEU A 141 -14.45 -7.25 -13.53
C LEU A 141 -13.86 -7.91 -12.28
N ALA A 142 -14.17 -9.18 -12.07
CA ALA A 142 -13.63 -9.97 -10.97
C ALA A 142 -12.59 -10.97 -11.47
N PHE A 143 -11.58 -11.26 -10.65
CA PHE A 143 -10.57 -12.27 -10.94
C PHE A 143 -9.96 -12.85 -9.66
N THR A 144 -9.37 -14.03 -9.77
CA THR A 144 -8.54 -14.65 -8.74
C THR A 144 -7.09 -14.75 -9.21
N ILE A 145 -6.17 -14.90 -8.26
CA ILE A 145 -4.77 -15.16 -8.53
C ILE A 145 -4.48 -16.59 -8.07
N GLY A 146 -4.08 -17.46 -8.98
CA GLY A 146 -3.68 -18.83 -8.69
C GLY A 146 -2.39 -18.91 -7.89
N GLU A 147 -2.08 -20.09 -7.36
CA GLU A 147 -0.82 -20.36 -6.64
C GLU A 147 0.42 -20.18 -7.52
N ASP A 148 0.27 -20.35 -8.82
CA ASP A 148 1.28 -20.10 -9.85
C ASP A 148 1.43 -18.61 -10.21
N GLY A 149 0.62 -17.73 -9.62
CA GLY A 149 0.56 -16.31 -9.91
C GLY A 149 -0.26 -15.95 -11.15
N ALA A 150 -0.91 -16.91 -11.80
CA ALA A 150 -1.75 -16.65 -12.96
C ALA A 150 -3.06 -15.94 -12.56
N VAL A 151 -3.51 -15.03 -13.42
CA VAL A 151 -4.78 -14.31 -13.25
C VAL A 151 -5.89 -15.07 -13.97
N HIS A 152 -6.94 -15.43 -13.23
CA HIS A 152 -8.13 -16.11 -13.73
C HIS A 152 -9.33 -15.17 -13.64
N TRP A 153 -9.75 -14.62 -14.78
CA TRP A 153 -10.92 -13.75 -14.85
C TRP A 153 -12.19 -14.55 -14.64
N SER A 154 -13.15 -13.94 -13.93
CA SER A 154 -14.50 -14.50 -13.76
C SER A 154 -15.35 -14.14 -14.96
N ASP A 155 -16.15 -15.10 -15.42
CA ASP A 155 -17.20 -14.86 -16.44
C ASP A 155 -18.48 -14.31 -15.81
N GLU A 156 -18.57 -14.27 -14.46
CA GLU A 156 -19.73 -13.75 -13.74
C GLU A 156 -19.68 -12.21 -13.71
N GLU A 157 -20.84 -11.58 -13.86
CA GLU A 157 -21.01 -10.15 -13.70
C GLU A 157 -20.66 -9.72 -12.27
N CYS A 158 -19.92 -8.64 -12.14
CA CYS A 158 -19.54 -8.05 -10.86
C CYS A 158 -20.14 -6.65 -10.73
N GLU A 159 -21.07 -6.49 -9.78
CA GLU A 159 -21.76 -5.21 -9.53
C GLU A 159 -21.05 -4.31 -8.51
N LEU A 160 -19.91 -4.78 -7.93
CA LEU A 160 -19.18 -4.02 -6.92
C LEU A 160 -18.61 -2.72 -7.48
N THR A 161 -18.90 -1.63 -6.81
CA THR A 161 -18.37 -0.30 -7.15
C THR A 161 -17.01 -0.05 -6.51
N ALA A 162 -16.25 0.92 -7.01
CA ALA A 162 -14.99 1.37 -6.42
C ALA A 162 -15.15 1.79 -4.95
N ALA A 163 -16.26 2.45 -4.60
CA ALA A 163 -16.57 2.84 -3.22
C ALA A 163 -16.70 1.63 -2.28
N GLN A 164 -17.41 0.59 -2.70
CA GLN A 164 -17.59 -0.64 -1.91
C GLN A 164 -16.27 -1.38 -1.69
N ILE A 165 -15.44 -1.48 -2.74
CA ILE A 165 -14.11 -2.10 -2.67
C ILE A 165 -13.19 -1.37 -1.69
N LEU A 166 -13.20 -0.03 -1.70
CA LEU A 166 -12.35 0.80 -0.85
C LEU A 166 -12.81 0.76 0.63
N THR A 167 -14.12 0.82 0.89
CA THR A 167 -14.67 0.78 2.25
C THR A 167 -14.27 -0.52 2.96
N TYR A 168 -14.34 -1.64 2.27
CA TYR A 168 -13.97 -2.94 2.84
C TYR A 168 -12.47 -3.05 3.19
N SER A 169 -11.59 -2.54 2.34
CA SER A 169 -10.15 -2.57 2.64
C SER A 169 -9.83 -1.83 3.93
N ASP A 170 -10.59 -0.79 4.25
CA ASP A 170 -10.43 -0.05 5.49
C ASP A 170 -11.06 -0.74 6.70
N GLU A 171 -12.22 -1.37 6.56
CA GLU A 171 -12.87 -2.14 7.63
C GLU A 171 -12.02 -3.34 8.03
N LYS A 172 -11.54 -4.12 7.09
CA LYS A 172 -10.66 -5.26 7.37
C LYS A 172 -9.33 -4.84 7.98
N ARG A 173 -8.77 -3.68 7.60
CA ARG A 173 -7.60 -3.10 8.24
C ARG A 173 -7.89 -2.62 9.67
N ARG A 174 -9.11 -2.19 9.97
CA ARG A 174 -9.54 -1.79 11.33
C ARG A 174 -9.75 -3.00 12.24
N HIS A 175 -10.27 -4.11 11.71
CA HIS A 175 -10.50 -5.35 12.45
C HIS A 175 -9.28 -6.28 12.46
N ALA A 176 -8.35 -6.14 11.53
CA ALA A 176 -7.09 -6.84 11.58
C ALA A 176 -6.18 -6.14 12.61
N ALA A 177 -5.87 -6.83 13.66
CA ALA A 177 -4.90 -6.36 14.67
C ALA A 177 -3.63 -5.87 13.95
N SER A 178 -3.23 -4.63 14.25
CA SER A 178 -1.98 -4.06 13.71
C SER A 178 -0.79 -4.97 14.03
N PRO A 179 0.32 -4.92 13.30
CA PRO A 179 1.51 -5.68 13.66
C PRO A 179 1.94 -5.45 15.11
N SER A 180 1.71 -4.25 15.66
CA SER A 180 1.98 -3.92 17.05
C SER A 180 1.02 -4.62 18.00
N GLU A 181 -0.28 -4.61 17.72
CA GLU A 181 -1.30 -5.31 18.52
C GLU A 181 -1.12 -6.83 18.46
N ARG A 182 -0.78 -7.39 17.29
CA ARG A 182 -0.43 -8.82 17.17
C ARG A 182 0.79 -9.16 18.02
N ALA A 183 1.83 -8.33 17.99
CA ALA A 183 3.01 -8.50 18.85
C ALA A 183 2.62 -8.45 20.34
N GLN A 184 1.78 -7.50 20.75
CA GLN A 184 1.28 -7.40 22.14
C GLN A 184 0.50 -8.65 22.53
N ALA A 185 -0.36 -9.18 21.67
CA ALA A 185 -1.13 -10.39 21.94
C ALA A 185 -0.21 -11.62 22.14
N VAL A 186 0.83 -11.78 21.28
CA VAL A 186 1.81 -12.86 21.42
C VAL A 186 2.60 -12.72 22.72
N MET A 187 3.15 -11.53 23.00
CA MET A 187 3.90 -11.26 24.22
C MET A 187 3.06 -11.52 25.47
N ARG A 188 1.81 -10.99 25.49
CA ARG A 188 0.90 -11.17 26.63
C ARG A 188 0.60 -12.63 26.87
N ARG A 189 0.25 -13.40 25.83
CA ARG A 189 -0.02 -14.84 25.94
C ARG A 189 1.18 -15.60 26.52
N MET A 190 2.37 -15.43 25.92
CA MET A 190 3.57 -16.14 26.33
C MET A 190 3.98 -15.81 27.77
N LEU A 191 3.90 -14.55 28.18
CA LEU A 191 4.29 -14.11 29.52
C LEU A 191 3.24 -14.44 30.58
N MET A 192 1.96 -14.58 30.20
CA MET A 192 0.93 -15.11 31.12
C MET A 192 1.12 -16.62 31.38
N GLU A 193 1.48 -17.39 30.35
CA GLU A 193 1.69 -18.83 30.47
C GLU A 193 2.96 -19.16 31.26
N ASN A 194 4.03 -18.40 31.09
CA ASN A 194 5.35 -18.74 31.58
C ASN A 194 5.91 -17.78 32.66
N LYS A 195 5.12 -16.80 33.11
CA LYS A 195 5.49 -15.75 34.09
C LYS A 195 6.71 -14.92 33.68
N THR A 196 7.85 -15.58 33.41
CA THR A 196 9.11 -14.94 32.96
C THR A 196 9.71 -15.73 31.82
N MET A 197 10.15 -15.05 30.76
CA MET A 197 10.76 -15.69 29.57
C MET A 197 11.97 -14.91 29.08
N GLN A 198 12.89 -15.59 28.42
CA GLN A 198 13.97 -14.95 27.68
C GLN A 198 13.40 -14.08 26.55
N SER A 199 13.92 -12.86 26.43
CA SER A 199 13.49 -11.93 25.35
C SER A 199 13.76 -12.49 23.96
N SER A 200 14.80 -13.30 23.78
CA SER A 200 15.12 -14.02 22.54
C SER A 200 13.99 -14.95 22.08
N ASP A 201 13.39 -15.69 23.03
CA ASP A 201 12.33 -16.65 22.71
C ASP A 201 11.03 -15.95 22.31
N VAL A 202 10.72 -14.86 23.00
CA VAL A 202 9.58 -14.00 22.66
C VAL A 202 9.76 -13.36 21.28
N LEU A 203 10.98 -12.89 20.98
CA LEU A 203 11.32 -12.33 19.67
C LEU A 203 11.20 -13.39 18.57
N ALA A 204 11.74 -14.60 18.80
CA ALA A 204 11.65 -15.69 17.83
C ALA A 204 10.21 -16.14 17.57
N ALA A 205 9.35 -16.16 18.59
CA ALA A 205 7.94 -16.47 18.42
C ALA A 205 7.20 -15.41 17.59
N CYS A 206 7.54 -14.14 17.76
CA CYS A 206 7.00 -13.05 16.95
C CYS A 206 7.50 -13.10 15.49
N GLU A 207 8.79 -13.40 15.28
CA GLU A 207 9.38 -13.56 13.95
C GLU A 207 8.72 -14.71 13.15
N LYS A 208 8.40 -15.84 13.79
CA LYS A 208 7.64 -16.94 13.16
C LYS A 208 6.25 -16.49 12.66
N GLN A 209 5.69 -15.42 13.21
CA GLN A 209 4.42 -14.82 12.78
C GLN A 209 4.59 -13.62 11.84
N GLY A 210 5.79 -13.45 11.27
CA GLY A 210 6.10 -12.36 10.35
C GLY A 210 6.15 -10.96 11.01
N ILE A 211 6.39 -10.90 12.34
CA ILE A 211 6.47 -9.63 13.07
C ILE A 211 7.95 -9.29 13.31
N SER A 212 8.40 -8.14 12.77
CA SER A 212 9.80 -7.72 12.90
C SER A 212 10.17 -7.36 14.35
N ARG A 213 11.45 -7.56 14.73
CA ARG A 213 12.00 -7.19 16.04
C ARG A 213 11.73 -5.73 16.40
N ALA A 214 11.88 -4.81 15.45
CA ALA A 214 11.60 -3.39 15.67
C ALA A 214 10.13 -3.15 16.08
N THR A 215 9.19 -3.89 15.47
CA THR A 215 7.77 -3.84 15.84
C THR A 215 7.53 -4.39 17.24
N VAL A 216 8.20 -5.50 17.62
CA VAL A 216 8.08 -6.08 18.97
C VAL A 216 8.56 -5.10 20.04
N TYR A 217 9.73 -4.46 19.86
CA TYR A 217 10.24 -3.47 20.80
C TYR A 217 9.34 -2.22 20.89
N ARG A 218 8.69 -1.81 19.81
CA ARG A 218 7.71 -0.72 19.82
C ARG A 218 6.45 -1.14 20.57
N ALA A 219 5.94 -2.32 20.29
CA ALA A 219 4.74 -2.88 20.88
C ALA A 219 4.89 -3.12 22.40
N ARG A 220 6.09 -3.51 22.84
CA ARG A 220 6.44 -3.70 24.24
C ARG A 220 6.17 -2.46 25.09
N LYS A 221 6.37 -1.25 24.57
CA LYS A 221 6.12 0.01 25.29
C LYS A 221 4.66 0.19 25.72
N GLY A 222 3.72 -0.49 25.06
CA GLY A 222 2.30 -0.49 25.39
C GLY A 222 1.86 -1.62 26.33
N LEU A 223 2.81 -2.38 26.89
CA LEU A 223 2.54 -3.44 27.85
C LEU A 223 3.33 -3.19 29.14
N PRO A 224 2.79 -3.58 30.31
CA PRO A 224 3.50 -3.49 31.58
C PRO A 224 4.54 -4.62 31.70
N ILE A 225 5.57 -4.58 30.85
CA ILE A 225 6.65 -5.58 30.82
C ILE A 225 7.85 -5.04 31.57
N GLN A 226 8.28 -5.77 32.59
CA GLN A 226 9.54 -5.59 33.29
C GLN A 226 10.65 -6.37 32.56
N GLU A 227 11.85 -5.81 32.53
CA GLU A 227 13.04 -6.42 31.97
C GLU A 227 14.07 -6.62 33.08
N GLU A 228 14.45 -7.86 33.29
CA GLU A 228 15.53 -8.22 34.19
C GLU A 228 16.71 -8.77 33.36
N ARG A 229 17.93 -8.58 33.89
CA ARG A 229 19.15 -9.12 33.27
C ARG A 229 19.79 -10.14 34.18
N SER A 230 20.10 -11.29 33.59
CA SER A 230 20.93 -12.31 34.22
C SER A 230 22.14 -12.61 33.31
N GLY A 231 23.28 -12.03 33.67
CA GLY A 231 24.46 -12.06 32.81
C GLY A 231 24.28 -11.31 31.49
N ARG A 232 24.44 -12.02 30.38
CA ARG A 232 24.24 -11.49 29.03
C ARG A 232 22.80 -11.62 28.53
N GLU A 233 21.94 -12.29 29.26
CA GLU A 233 20.58 -12.60 28.85
C GLU A 233 19.58 -11.61 29.45
N LYS A 234 18.50 -11.33 28.70
CA LYS A 234 17.40 -10.46 29.11
C LYS A 234 16.15 -11.30 29.26
N TYR A 235 15.46 -11.10 30.35
CA TYR A 235 14.21 -11.77 30.69
C TYR A 235 13.08 -10.74 30.77
N TRP A 236 11.92 -11.10 30.25
CA TRP A 236 10.72 -10.30 30.30
C TRP A 236 9.65 -10.99 31.14
N SER A 237 8.95 -10.20 31.96
CA SER A 237 7.80 -10.61 32.74
C SER A 237 6.72 -9.54 32.71
N LEU A 238 5.45 -9.91 32.93
CA LEU A 238 4.37 -8.94 33.12
C LEU A 238 4.39 -8.47 34.60
N SER A 239 4.37 -7.16 34.84
CA SER A 239 4.13 -6.64 36.18
C SER A 239 2.66 -6.84 36.55
N ASP A 240 2.39 -7.31 37.77
CA ASP A 240 1.05 -7.44 38.31
C ASP A 240 0.36 -6.07 38.35
N ALA A 241 -0.86 -5.99 37.82
CA ALA A 241 -1.65 -4.76 37.76
C ALA A 241 -1.97 -4.15 39.12
N SER A 242 -1.69 -4.86 40.21
CA SER A 242 -1.91 -4.40 41.61
C SER A 242 -0.83 -3.43 42.13
N GLN A 243 0.29 -3.23 41.42
CA GLN A 243 1.37 -2.31 41.85
C GLN A 243 1.38 -0.95 41.16
N ILE A 244 0.46 -0.67 40.22
CA ILE A 244 0.46 0.58 39.43
C ILE A 244 -0.27 1.75 40.18
N SER A 245 -0.84 1.54 41.37
CA SER A 245 -1.64 2.56 42.08
C SER A 245 -0.89 3.36 43.16
N GLN A 246 0.44 3.37 43.17
CA GLN A 246 1.21 4.17 44.14
C GLN A 246 2.34 4.97 43.46
N THR A 247 1.97 5.94 42.61
CA THR A 247 2.85 7.08 42.36
C THR A 247 2.12 8.36 42.80
N PRO A 248 2.58 9.05 43.82
CA PRO A 248 1.94 10.30 44.25
C PRO A 248 2.16 11.38 43.19
N VAL A 249 1.08 11.97 42.74
CA VAL A 249 1.11 13.22 41.97
C VAL A 249 1.67 14.30 42.87
N GLN A 250 2.93 14.67 42.70
CA GLN A 250 3.47 15.89 43.31
C GLN A 250 2.84 17.08 42.62
N GLY A 251 1.89 17.70 43.29
CA GLY A 251 1.34 19.00 42.96
C GLY A 251 2.45 20.05 42.98
N LYS A 252 2.62 20.78 41.90
CA LYS A 252 3.31 22.07 41.92
C LYS A 252 2.37 23.06 42.58
N ALA A 253 2.76 23.51 43.79
CA ALA A 253 2.15 24.68 44.41
C ALA A 253 2.60 25.93 43.64
N GLU A 254 1.65 26.78 43.32
CA GLU A 254 1.84 28.16 42.90
C GLU A 254 2.44 29.00 44.03
N ILE A 255 3.43 29.82 43.69
CA ILE A 255 3.62 31.17 44.27
C ILE A 255 3.96 32.09 43.08
#